data_2c37bdfbf354865af7f3c2a2319251a0
#
_entry.id   2c37bdfbf354865af7f3c2a2319251a0
#
_cell.length_a   1.000
_cell.length_b   1.000
_cell.length_c   1.000
_cell.angle_alpha   90.00
_cell.angle_beta   90.00
_cell.angle_gamma   90.00
#
_symmetry.space_group_name_H-M   'P 1'
#
loop_
_entity.id
_entity.type
_entity.pdbx_description
1 polymer ?
#
loop_
_entity_poly.entity_id
_entity_poly.type
_entity_poly.pdbx_seq_one_letter_code
_entity_poly.pdbx_strand_id
1 'polypeptide(L)'
;IIVAPDTSPRGEQVPGDPDGAWDFGLGAGFYLNATQQPWAQHYRMHDYVVEELPALIEAHFPASGERSISGHSMGGHGALVCALRNPGRYRSVSAFSPISNPMDCPWGEKAFSRYLGEDRARWREWDASVLLAETPAGQCPPLLVDQGDRDDFLEKQLKPEALEQAARKGGHEMTLRLQPGYDHSYYFIASFIEDHLRHHAVALGRV
;
A
#
# COMPACT_ATOMS: atom_id res chain seq x y z
N ILE A 1 11.13 -16.13 -1.77
CA ILE A 1 11.73 -14.99 -2.48
C ILE A 1 11.10 -13.72 -1.92
N ILE A 2 11.92 -12.73 -1.57
CA ILE A 2 11.48 -11.38 -1.21
C ILE A 2 11.88 -10.45 -2.35
N VAL A 3 10.94 -9.62 -2.79
CA VAL A 3 11.14 -8.64 -3.86
C VAL A 3 10.80 -7.26 -3.34
N ALA A 4 11.74 -6.33 -3.41
CA ALA A 4 11.57 -4.96 -2.95
C ALA A 4 11.82 -3.99 -4.14
N PRO A 5 10.76 -3.56 -4.84
CA PRO A 5 10.90 -2.62 -5.94
C PRO A 5 11.11 -1.19 -5.46
N ASP A 6 11.50 -0.30 -6.38
CA ASP A 6 11.51 1.13 -6.11
C ASP A 6 10.06 1.66 -5.88
N THR A 7 9.95 2.80 -5.25
CA THR A 7 8.69 3.44 -4.83
C THR A 7 8.11 4.40 -5.87
N SER A 8 8.81 4.58 -6.99
CA SER A 8 8.35 5.35 -8.15
C SER A 8 9.13 4.95 -9.41
N PRO A 9 8.65 5.32 -10.59
CA PRO A 9 9.50 5.26 -11.79
C PRO A 9 10.71 6.18 -11.61
N ARG A 10 11.82 5.85 -12.32
CA ARG A 10 13.07 6.61 -12.33
C ARG A 10 13.53 6.83 -13.76
N GLY A 11 14.29 7.87 -14.00
CA GLY A 11 14.87 8.19 -15.30
C GLY A 11 14.88 9.69 -15.61
N GLU A 12 15.69 10.10 -16.58
CA GLU A 12 15.87 11.50 -16.95
C GLU A 12 14.59 12.19 -17.45
N GLN A 13 13.66 11.40 -18.02
CA GLN A 13 12.41 11.91 -18.59
C GLN A 13 11.22 11.73 -17.62
N VAL A 14 11.43 11.18 -16.42
CA VAL A 14 10.36 10.97 -15.44
C VAL A 14 10.13 12.26 -14.66
N PRO A 15 8.93 12.86 -14.75
CA PRO A 15 8.64 14.11 -14.07
C PRO A 15 8.55 13.89 -12.54
N GLY A 16 9.22 14.72 -11.78
CA GLY A 16 9.10 14.81 -10.32
C GLY A 16 8.00 15.78 -9.88
N ASP A 17 8.09 16.21 -8.62
CA ASP A 17 7.33 17.35 -8.13
C ASP A 17 7.95 18.65 -8.71
N PRO A 18 7.16 19.53 -9.34
CA PRO A 18 7.66 20.81 -9.83
C PRO A 18 8.30 21.69 -8.74
N ASP A 19 7.85 21.56 -7.50
CA ASP A 19 8.35 22.29 -6.34
C ASP A 19 9.47 21.55 -5.60
N GLY A 20 9.85 20.35 -6.08
CA GLY A 20 10.90 19.52 -5.49
C GLY A 20 10.54 18.89 -4.15
N ALA A 21 9.26 18.77 -3.82
CA ALA A 21 8.82 18.14 -2.57
C ALA A 21 9.05 16.63 -2.59
N TRP A 22 9.42 16.07 -1.44
CA TRP A 22 9.72 14.64 -1.29
C TRP A 22 8.47 13.74 -1.24
N ASP A 23 7.32 14.33 -0.93
CA ASP A 23 6.05 13.63 -0.70
C ASP A 23 5.20 13.48 -1.98
N PHE A 24 5.78 13.80 -3.15
CA PHE A 24 5.14 13.64 -4.45
C PHE A 24 6.19 13.41 -5.56
N GLY A 25 5.81 12.70 -6.60
CA GLY A 25 6.70 12.44 -7.74
C GLY A 25 7.75 11.37 -7.43
N LEU A 26 9.02 11.70 -7.65
CA LEU A 26 10.15 10.76 -7.47
C LEU A 26 10.21 10.26 -6.01
N GLY A 27 10.08 8.95 -5.86
CA GLY A 27 10.01 8.29 -4.56
C GLY A 27 8.59 8.20 -3.96
N ALA A 28 7.58 8.81 -4.59
CA ALA A 28 6.21 8.90 -4.06
C ALA A 28 5.14 8.61 -5.12
N GLY A 29 5.20 7.43 -5.73
CA GLY A 29 4.28 7.00 -6.81
C GLY A 29 2.91 6.52 -6.34
N PHE A 30 2.66 6.42 -5.04
CA PHE A 30 1.39 6.04 -4.42
C PHE A 30 0.74 4.75 -4.95
N TYR A 31 1.48 3.92 -5.69
CA TYR A 31 1.05 2.61 -6.21
C TYR A 31 -0.28 2.64 -6.97
N LEU A 32 -0.53 3.75 -7.66
CA LEU A 32 -1.66 3.95 -8.56
C LEU A 32 -1.19 4.03 -10.03
N ASN A 33 -2.14 4.12 -10.94
CA ASN A 33 -1.90 4.46 -12.34
C ASN A 33 -2.35 5.90 -12.58
N ALA A 34 -1.40 6.81 -12.76
CA ALA A 34 -1.70 8.21 -13.00
C ALA A 34 -2.46 8.41 -14.32
N THR A 35 -3.40 9.33 -14.32
CA THR A 35 -4.22 9.70 -15.48
C THR A 35 -3.95 11.10 -15.98
N GLN A 36 -3.24 11.92 -15.19
CA GLN A 36 -2.96 13.31 -15.51
C GLN A 36 -1.55 13.50 -16.06
N GLN A 37 -1.43 14.33 -17.07
CA GLN A 37 -0.12 14.73 -17.59
C GLN A 37 0.58 15.69 -16.61
N PRO A 38 1.91 15.63 -16.51
CA PRO A 38 2.83 14.79 -17.29
C PRO A 38 3.05 13.38 -16.69
N TRP A 39 2.46 13.04 -15.56
CA TRP A 39 2.74 11.81 -14.81
C TRP A 39 2.15 10.55 -15.44
N ALA A 40 1.04 10.66 -16.18
CA ALA A 40 0.31 9.51 -16.75
C ALA A 40 1.19 8.59 -17.61
N GLN A 41 2.26 9.13 -18.21
CA GLN A 41 3.15 8.36 -19.07
C GLN A 41 3.99 7.34 -18.28
N HIS A 42 4.44 7.70 -17.07
CA HIS A 42 5.44 6.93 -16.34
C HIS A 42 4.94 6.38 -15.00
N TYR A 43 4.02 7.06 -14.33
CA TYR A 43 3.54 6.66 -13.01
C TYR A 43 2.42 5.63 -13.10
N ARG A 44 2.80 4.42 -13.46
CA ARG A 44 1.93 3.25 -13.56
C ARG A 44 2.35 2.19 -12.54
N MET A 45 2.50 2.63 -11.29
CA MET A 45 3.06 1.81 -10.23
C MET A 45 2.16 0.63 -9.85
N HIS A 46 0.85 0.76 -10.01
CA HIS A 46 -0.06 -0.36 -9.79
C HIS A 46 0.19 -1.48 -10.81
N ASP A 47 0.19 -1.18 -12.11
CA ASP A 47 0.44 -2.17 -13.17
C ASP A 47 1.83 -2.80 -13.01
N TYR A 48 2.83 -1.97 -12.66
CA TYR A 48 4.18 -2.46 -12.42
C TYR A 48 4.23 -3.51 -11.29
N VAL A 49 3.65 -3.21 -10.12
CA VAL A 49 3.69 -4.11 -8.95
C VAL A 49 2.80 -5.33 -9.14
N VAL A 50 1.63 -5.16 -9.77
CA VAL A 50 0.64 -6.23 -9.87
C VAL A 50 0.90 -7.15 -11.06
N GLU A 51 1.46 -6.64 -12.15
CA GLU A 51 1.60 -7.40 -13.40
C GLU A 51 3.05 -7.57 -13.85
N GLU A 52 3.76 -6.47 -14.10
CA GLU A 52 5.09 -6.53 -14.71
C GLU A 52 6.12 -7.21 -13.80
N LEU A 53 6.21 -6.77 -12.55
CA LEU A 53 7.18 -7.30 -11.59
C LEU A 53 6.99 -8.79 -11.31
N PRO A 54 5.77 -9.29 -11.04
CA PRO A 54 5.55 -10.73 -10.88
C PRO A 54 5.91 -11.53 -12.12
N ALA A 55 5.53 -11.07 -13.30
CA ALA A 55 5.87 -11.75 -14.56
C ALA A 55 7.39 -11.84 -14.76
N LEU A 56 8.11 -10.76 -14.44
CA LEU A 56 9.57 -10.74 -14.50
C LEU A 56 10.20 -11.74 -13.51
N ILE A 57 9.71 -11.76 -12.27
CA ILE A 57 10.23 -12.66 -11.23
C ILE A 57 9.96 -14.12 -11.60
N GLU A 58 8.76 -14.45 -12.05
CA GLU A 58 8.38 -15.82 -12.43
C GLU A 58 9.12 -16.33 -13.67
N ALA A 59 9.48 -15.41 -14.58
CA ALA A 59 10.27 -15.77 -15.75
C ALA A 59 11.76 -16.08 -15.44
N HIS A 60 12.31 -15.50 -14.39
CA HIS A 60 13.75 -15.55 -14.11
C HIS A 60 14.13 -16.30 -12.82
N PHE A 61 13.16 -16.59 -11.94
CA PHE A 61 13.40 -17.23 -10.66
C PHE A 61 12.42 -18.39 -10.43
N PRO A 62 12.79 -19.42 -9.65
CA PRO A 62 11.91 -20.54 -9.34
C PRO A 62 10.82 -20.15 -8.35
N ALA A 63 9.90 -19.30 -8.78
CA ALA A 63 8.75 -18.84 -8.01
C ALA A 63 7.55 -19.77 -8.20
N SER A 64 6.70 -19.92 -7.16
CA SER A 64 5.52 -20.79 -7.18
C SER A 64 4.28 -20.16 -7.81
N GLY A 65 4.30 -18.84 -8.11
CA GLY A 65 3.13 -18.07 -8.47
C GLY A 65 2.26 -17.63 -7.28
N GLU A 66 2.43 -18.23 -6.11
CA GLU A 66 1.76 -17.81 -4.87
C GLU A 66 2.44 -16.58 -4.30
N ARG A 67 1.64 -15.57 -3.93
CA ARG A 67 2.15 -14.25 -3.55
C ARG A 67 1.49 -13.72 -2.30
N SER A 68 2.25 -12.99 -1.51
CA SER A 68 1.78 -12.09 -0.46
C SER A 68 2.39 -10.72 -0.68
N ILE A 69 1.81 -9.68 -0.08
CA ILE A 69 2.26 -8.31 -0.27
C ILE A 69 2.37 -7.60 1.07
N SER A 70 3.41 -6.79 1.22
CA SER A 70 3.69 -6.00 2.42
C SER A 70 4.24 -4.63 2.06
N GLY A 71 4.10 -3.66 2.96
CA GLY A 71 4.69 -2.34 2.78
C GLY A 71 4.65 -1.49 4.03
N HIS A 72 5.39 -0.39 3.99
CA HIS A 72 5.45 0.61 5.05
C HIS A 72 4.93 1.95 4.54
N SER A 73 4.14 2.66 5.34
CA SER A 73 3.67 4.03 5.06
C SER A 73 2.88 4.10 3.73
N MET A 74 3.37 4.86 2.75
CA MET A 74 2.86 4.86 1.39
C MET A 74 2.91 3.46 0.75
N GLY A 75 3.95 2.67 1.03
CA GLY A 75 4.04 1.27 0.58
C GLY A 75 3.02 0.36 1.26
N GLY A 76 2.66 0.64 2.53
CA GLY A 76 1.58 -0.03 3.23
C GLY A 76 0.21 0.25 2.59
N HIS A 77 -0.05 1.51 2.24
CA HIS A 77 -1.18 1.88 1.39
C HIS A 77 -1.17 1.11 0.06
N GLY A 78 -0.02 1.08 -0.61
CA GLY A 78 0.13 0.36 -1.88
C GLY A 78 -0.16 -1.14 -1.75
N ALA A 79 0.32 -1.79 -0.68
CA ALA A 79 0.05 -3.20 -0.42
C ALA A 79 -1.46 -3.48 -0.27
N LEU A 80 -2.16 -2.63 0.50
CA LEU A 80 -3.61 -2.72 0.67
C LEU A 80 -4.35 -2.53 -0.66
N VAL A 81 -4.05 -1.46 -1.39
CA VAL A 81 -4.73 -1.14 -2.66
C VAL A 81 -4.47 -2.21 -3.72
N CYS A 82 -3.22 -2.67 -3.87
CA CYS A 82 -2.90 -3.72 -4.83
C CYS A 82 -3.67 -5.01 -4.54
N ALA A 83 -3.84 -5.38 -3.28
CA ALA A 83 -4.58 -6.58 -2.91
C ALA A 83 -6.10 -6.42 -3.08
N LEU A 84 -6.67 -5.31 -2.60
CA LEU A 84 -8.11 -5.07 -2.63
C LEU A 84 -8.66 -4.88 -4.05
N ARG A 85 -7.86 -4.28 -4.95
CA ARG A 85 -8.23 -4.15 -6.37
C ARG A 85 -8.05 -5.44 -7.18
N ASN A 86 -7.34 -6.43 -6.63
CA ASN A 86 -7.06 -7.69 -7.32
C ASN A 86 -7.41 -8.90 -6.45
N PRO A 87 -8.70 -9.15 -6.19
CA PRO A 87 -9.16 -10.25 -5.34
C PRO A 87 -8.58 -11.60 -5.78
N GLY A 88 -8.09 -12.38 -4.81
CA GLY A 88 -7.51 -13.69 -5.05
C GLY A 88 -6.06 -13.71 -5.57
N ARG A 89 -5.47 -12.54 -5.86
CA ARG A 89 -4.09 -12.46 -6.36
C ARG A 89 -3.03 -12.60 -5.25
N TYR A 90 -3.37 -12.24 -4.03
CA TYR A 90 -2.49 -12.32 -2.87
C TYR A 90 -3.10 -13.18 -1.77
N ARG A 91 -2.29 -14.03 -1.14
CA ARG A 91 -2.70 -14.93 -0.06
C ARG A 91 -2.84 -14.25 1.28
N SER A 92 -2.09 -13.17 1.50
CA SER A 92 -2.15 -12.32 2.69
C SER A 92 -1.57 -10.94 2.40
N VAL A 93 -1.96 -9.98 3.24
CA VAL A 93 -1.48 -8.61 3.18
C VAL A 93 -0.98 -8.19 4.55
N SER A 94 0.12 -7.47 4.59
CA SER A 94 0.51 -6.80 5.82
C SER A 94 0.98 -5.37 5.57
N ALA A 95 0.86 -4.51 6.57
CA ALA A 95 1.25 -3.13 6.45
C ALA A 95 1.81 -2.59 7.78
N PHE A 96 2.89 -1.81 7.67
CA PHE A 96 3.44 -1.02 8.76
C PHE A 96 3.02 0.43 8.55
N SER A 97 2.38 1.05 9.55
CA SER A 97 1.97 2.47 9.53
C SER A 97 1.41 2.93 8.18
N PRO A 98 0.41 2.23 7.59
CA PRO A 98 -0.08 2.58 6.26
C PRO A 98 -0.81 3.92 6.23
N ILE A 99 -0.75 4.63 5.11
CA ILE A 99 -1.69 5.71 4.80
C ILE A 99 -3.04 5.06 4.50
N SER A 100 -3.92 5.01 5.50
CA SER A 100 -5.14 4.19 5.44
C SER A 100 -6.28 4.81 4.65
N ASN A 101 -6.39 6.15 4.67
CA ASN A 101 -7.44 6.90 3.99
C ASN A 101 -6.86 8.11 3.26
N PRO A 102 -6.16 7.92 2.14
CA PRO A 102 -5.51 9.01 1.40
C PRO A 102 -6.47 10.06 0.87
N MET A 103 -7.72 9.74 0.61
CA MET A 103 -8.72 10.73 0.19
C MET A 103 -8.98 11.82 1.23
N ASP A 104 -8.57 11.60 2.48
CA ASP A 104 -8.89 12.44 3.62
C ASP A 104 -7.65 12.75 4.47
N CYS A 105 -6.49 12.76 3.85
CA CYS A 105 -5.24 13.19 4.46
C CYS A 105 -4.40 14.05 3.48
N PRO A 106 -3.59 15.00 4.00
CA PRO A 106 -2.84 15.94 3.16
C PRO A 106 -1.96 15.30 2.09
N TRP A 107 -1.24 14.23 2.41
CA TRP A 107 -0.39 13.55 1.42
C TRP A 107 -1.20 12.90 0.30
N GLY A 108 -2.28 12.25 0.66
CA GLY A 108 -3.13 11.58 -0.31
C GLY A 108 -3.91 12.58 -1.18
N GLU A 109 -4.45 13.65 -0.60
CA GLU A 109 -5.11 14.71 -1.38
C GLU A 109 -4.16 15.37 -2.38
N LYS A 110 -2.92 15.67 -1.97
CA LYS A 110 -1.87 16.19 -2.87
C LYS A 110 -1.55 15.20 -4.00
N ALA A 111 -1.36 13.93 -3.67
CA ALA A 111 -1.02 12.91 -4.66
C ALA A 111 -2.18 12.65 -5.62
N PHE A 112 -3.38 12.47 -5.10
CA PHE A 112 -4.53 12.10 -5.92
C PHE A 112 -5.00 13.24 -6.82
N SER A 113 -5.03 14.49 -6.33
CA SER A 113 -5.38 15.64 -7.19
C SER A 113 -4.43 15.77 -8.38
N ARG A 114 -3.13 15.54 -8.17
CA ARG A 114 -2.13 15.64 -9.23
C ARG A 114 -2.10 14.42 -10.16
N TYR A 115 -2.15 13.18 -9.60
CA TYR A 115 -2.09 11.97 -10.41
C TYR A 115 -3.41 11.62 -11.09
N LEU A 116 -4.54 11.85 -10.42
CA LEU A 116 -5.87 11.40 -10.86
C LEU A 116 -6.78 12.56 -11.30
N GLY A 117 -6.41 13.81 -10.97
CA GLY A 117 -7.22 15.00 -11.18
C GLY A 117 -8.21 15.25 -10.04
N GLU A 118 -9.03 16.31 -10.17
CA GLU A 118 -9.89 16.81 -9.09
C GLU A 118 -11.17 16.00 -8.85
N ASP A 119 -11.47 15.01 -9.69
CA ASP A 119 -12.65 14.17 -9.53
C ASP A 119 -12.47 13.17 -8.39
N ARG A 120 -12.98 13.50 -7.21
CA ARG A 120 -12.89 12.64 -6.02
C ARG A 120 -13.60 11.28 -6.19
N ALA A 121 -14.48 11.12 -7.14
CA ALA A 121 -15.07 9.81 -7.43
C ALA A 121 -14.01 8.81 -7.93
N ARG A 122 -13.03 9.28 -8.68
CA ARG A 122 -11.88 8.46 -9.13
C ARG A 122 -10.92 8.10 -8.01
N TRP A 123 -10.82 8.94 -6.97
CA TRP A 123 -9.95 8.68 -5.82
C TRP A 123 -10.39 7.46 -5.01
N ARG A 124 -11.70 7.22 -4.96
CA ARG A 124 -12.30 6.07 -4.25
C ARG A 124 -11.71 4.74 -4.72
N GLU A 125 -11.38 4.64 -5.99
CA GLU A 125 -10.76 3.44 -6.58
C GLU A 125 -9.35 3.15 -6.07
N TRP A 126 -8.74 4.11 -5.39
CA TRP A 126 -7.36 4.07 -4.90
C TRP A 126 -7.25 4.31 -3.38
N ASP A 127 -8.37 4.40 -2.67
CA ASP A 127 -8.37 4.58 -1.22
C ASP A 127 -8.57 3.25 -0.50
N ALA A 128 -7.60 2.86 0.34
CA ALA A 128 -7.58 1.56 0.99
C ALA A 128 -8.80 1.33 1.90
N SER A 129 -9.22 2.34 2.67
CA SER A 129 -10.38 2.23 3.57
C SER A 129 -11.70 2.15 2.79
N VAL A 130 -11.82 2.91 1.71
CA VAL A 130 -13.01 2.85 0.84
C VAL A 130 -13.11 1.48 0.16
N LEU A 131 -12.01 1.03 -0.45
CA LEU A 131 -11.95 -0.29 -1.11
C LEU A 131 -12.28 -1.42 -0.14
N LEU A 132 -11.70 -1.39 1.07
CA LEU A 132 -11.95 -2.42 2.08
C LEU A 132 -13.43 -2.45 2.50
N ALA A 133 -14.05 -1.27 2.69
CA ALA A 133 -15.46 -1.18 3.05
C ALA A 133 -16.42 -1.66 1.94
N GLU A 134 -15.99 -1.62 0.69
CA GLU A 134 -16.76 -2.02 -0.50
C GLU A 134 -16.43 -3.45 -0.98
N THR A 135 -15.34 -4.05 -0.49
CA THR A 135 -14.95 -5.43 -0.82
C THR A 135 -15.99 -6.42 -0.25
N PRO A 136 -16.51 -7.36 -1.04
CA PRO A 136 -17.40 -8.38 -0.53
C PRO A 136 -16.77 -9.27 0.53
N ALA A 137 -17.53 -9.68 1.52
CA ALA A 137 -17.06 -10.60 2.57
C ALA A 137 -16.45 -11.87 1.97
N GLY A 138 -15.29 -12.29 2.49
CA GLY A 138 -14.55 -13.47 2.02
C GLY A 138 -13.67 -13.24 0.79
N GLN A 139 -13.65 -12.05 0.21
CA GLN A 139 -12.77 -11.71 -0.90
C GLN A 139 -11.51 -10.95 -0.47
N CYS A 140 -11.48 -10.47 0.76
CA CYS A 140 -10.29 -9.84 1.34
C CYS A 140 -9.39 -10.94 1.93
N PRO A 141 -8.08 -10.97 1.61
CA PRO A 141 -7.16 -11.87 2.29
C PRO A 141 -6.95 -11.42 3.74
N PRO A 142 -6.42 -12.30 4.63
CA PRO A 142 -6.08 -11.90 6.00
C PRO A 142 -5.15 -10.69 6.04
N LEU A 143 -5.51 -9.69 6.86
CA LEU A 143 -4.77 -8.42 7.00
C LEU A 143 -4.07 -8.36 8.35
N LEU A 144 -2.77 -8.02 8.35
CA LEU A 144 -2.00 -7.67 9.54
C LEU A 144 -1.49 -6.23 9.41
N VAL A 145 -1.83 -5.38 10.38
CA VAL A 145 -1.40 -3.98 10.39
C VAL A 145 -0.75 -3.67 11.73
N ASP A 146 0.48 -3.16 11.70
CA ASP A 146 1.15 -2.61 12.87
C ASP A 146 1.26 -1.09 12.73
N GLN A 147 1.01 -0.39 13.84
CA GLN A 147 1.05 1.06 13.95
C GLN A 147 1.74 1.48 15.24
N GLY A 148 2.77 2.32 15.16
CA GLY A 148 3.40 2.94 16.33
C GLY A 148 2.49 4.01 16.95
N ASP A 149 2.34 4.02 18.27
CA ASP A 149 1.50 5.02 18.96
C ASP A 149 2.19 6.37 19.16
N ARG A 150 3.51 6.44 18.88
CA ARG A 150 4.31 7.67 18.88
C ARG A 150 4.69 8.17 17.50
N ASP A 151 4.00 7.69 16.49
CA ASP A 151 4.20 8.10 15.11
C ASP A 151 3.67 9.53 14.88
N ASP A 152 4.54 10.45 14.50
CA ASP A 152 4.20 11.86 14.28
C ASP A 152 3.18 12.07 13.15
N PHE A 153 3.02 11.08 12.28
CA PHE A 153 2.07 11.11 11.16
C PHE A 153 0.72 10.47 11.48
N LEU A 154 0.59 9.83 12.64
CA LEU A 154 -0.55 9.01 13.03
C LEU A 154 -1.90 9.69 12.76
N GLU A 155 -2.10 10.86 13.35
CA GLU A 155 -3.40 11.54 13.30
C GLU A 155 -3.68 12.23 11.96
N LYS A 156 -2.65 12.85 11.34
CA LYS A 156 -2.84 13.67 10.15
C LYS A 156 -2.83 12.88 8.85
N GLN A 157 -2.00 11.83 8.78
CA GLN A 157 -1.68 11.15 7.53
C GLN A 157 -2.11 9.69 7.51
N LEU A 158 -1.93 8.95 8.61
CA LEU A 158 -2.04 7.49 8.59
C LEU A 158 -3.45 6.98 8.88
N LYS A 159 -4.12 7.53 9.88
CA LYS A 159 -5.54 7.29 10.22
C LYS A 159 -5.92 5.80 10.26
N PRO A 160 -5.24 4.95 11.05
CA PRO A 160 -5.49 3.50 11.07
C PRO A 160 -6.92 3.14 11.50
N GLU A 161 -7.59 4.01 12.25
CA GLU A 161 -8.99 3.86 12.66
C GLU A 161 -9.96 3.83 11.48
N ALA A 162 -9.66 4.52 10.38
CA ALA A 162 -10.49 4.48 9.17
C ALA A 162 -10.47 3.09 8.54
N LEU A 163 -9.29 2.46 8.49
CA LEU A 163 -9.14 1.11 7.98
C LEU A 163 -9.81 0.07 8.90
N GLU A 164 -9.68 0.24 10.23
CA GLU A 164 -10.34 -0.63 11.22
C GLU A 164 -11.87 -0.56 11.10
N GLN A 165 -12.43 0.63 10.96
CA GLN A 165 -13.87 0.82 10.75
C GLN A 165 -14.33 0.18 9.45
N ALA A 166 -13.54 0.33 8.37
CA ALA A 166 -13.83 -0.29 7.08
C ALA A 166 -13.85 -1.82 7.17
N ALA A 167 -12.86 -2.42 7.84
CA ALA A 167 -12.80 -3.86 8.05
C ALA A 167 -14.00 -4.38 8.86
N ARG A 168 -14.37 -3.71 9.94
CA ARG A 168 -15.55 -4.07 10.75
C ARG A 168 -16.84 -3.98 9.93
N LYS A 169 -17.00 -2.92 9.14
CA LYS A 169 -18.18 -2.73 8.29
C LYS A 169 -18.30 -3.81 7.23
N GLY A 170 -17.19 -4.20 6.60
CA GLY A 170 -17.14 -5.25 5.57
C GLY A 170 -17.13 -6.67 6.13
N GLY A 171 -16.98 -6.86 7.45
CA GLY A 171 -16.84 -8.18 8.07
C GLY A 171 -15.56 -8.89 7.69
N HIS A 172 -14.45 -8.12 7.51
CA HIS A 172 -13.16 -8.65 7.12
C HIS A 172 -12.28 -9.01 8.31
N GLU A 173 -11.50 -10.08 8.17
CA GLU A 173 -10.50 -10.47 9.15
C GLU A 173 -9.31 -9.51 9.07
N MET A 174 -9.14 -8.69 10.09
CA MET A 174 -8.00 -7.77 10.23
C MET A 174 -7.48 -7.74 11.65
N THR A 175 -6.18 -7.87 11.79
CA THR A 175 -5.45 -7.63 13.04
C THR A 175 -4.77 -6.27 12.95
N LEU A 176 -5.24 -5.30 13.72
CA LEU A 176 -4.56 -4.01 13.94
C LEU A 176 -3.90 -4.03 15.32
N ARG A 177 -2.58 -3.81 15.37
CA ARG A 177 -1.81 -3.75 16.62
C ARG A 177 -1.23 -2.34 16.78
N LEU A 178 -1.56 -1.68 17.88
CA LEU A 178 -0.89 -0.45 18.29
C LEU A 178 0.34 -0.84 19.12
N GLN A 179 1.52 -0.41 18.68
CA GLN A 179 2.80 -0.75 19.29
C GLN A 179 3.28 0.41 20.17
N PRO A 180 3.26 0.24 21.52
CA PRO A 180 3.56 1.32 22.46
C PRO A 180 4.99 1.82 22.34
N GLY A 181 5.16 3.15 22.26
CA GLY A 181 6.46 3.82 22.25
C GLY A 181 7.17 3.84 20.88
N TYR A 182 6.61 3.22 19.85
CA TYR A 182 7.20 3.20 18.52
C TYR A 182 6.73 4.38 17.66
N ASP A 183 7.66 4.88 16.87
CA ASP A 183 7.49 5.94 15.89
C ASP A 183 7.39 5.41 14.43
N HIS A 184 7.61 6.26 13.42
CA HIS A 184 7.57 5.91 12.00
C HIS A 184 8.89 5.32 11.47
N SER A 185 9.86 5.04 12.33
CA SER A 185 11.22 4.68 11.93
C SER A 185 11.35 3.21 11.50
N TYR A 186 12.49 2.91 10.85
CA TYR A 186 12.83 1.53 10.50
C TYR A 186 13.11 0.64 11.72
N TYR A 187 13.39 1.19 12.89
CA TYR A 187 13.48 0.42 14.15
C TYR A 187 12.14 -0.21 14.52
N PHE A 188 11.04 0.49 14.29
CA PHE A 188 9.70 -0.07 14.43
C PHE A 188 9.50 -1.27 13.51
N ILE A 189 9.81 -1.14 12.22
CA ILE A 189 9.71 -2.25 11.26
C ILE A 189 10.60 -3.42 11.69
N ALA A 190 11.87 -3.16 12.05
CA ALA A 190 12.81 -4.18 12.45
C ALA A 190 12.35 -5.00 13.68
N SER A 191 11.61 -4.36 14.58
CA SER A 191 11.09 -5.01 15.79
C SER A 191 9.96 -6.02 15.50
N PHE A 192 9.18 -5.80 14.45
CA PHE A 192 7.97 -6.61 14.20
C PHE A 192 7.96 -7.31 12.84
N ILE A 193 8.99 -7.16 12.02
CA ILE A 193 9.05 -7.77 10.69
C ILE A 193 8.96 -9.31 10.71
N GLU A 194 9.45 -9.95 11.76
CA GLU A 194 9.36 -11.41 11.90
C GLU A 194 7.90 -11.86 11.97
N ASP A 195 7.04 -11.16 12.69
CA ASP A 195 5.62 -11.47 12.77
C ASP A 195 4.92 -11.34 11.42
N HIS A 196 5.26 -10.30 10.64
CA HIS A 196 4.75 -10.12 9.29
C HIS A 196 5.23 -11.23 8.35
N LEU A 197 6.50 -11.60 8.42
CA LEU A 197 7.02 -12.73 7.63
C LEU A 197 6.33 -14.05 8.01
N ARG A 198 6.07 -14.28 9.29
CA ARG A 198 5.34 -15.45 9.77
C ARG A 198 3.89 -15.45 9.29
N HIS A 199 3.20 -14.30 9.35
CA HIS A 199 1.85 -14.12 8.80
C HIS A 199 1.79 -14.54 7.32
N HIS A 200 2.75 -14.08 6.53
CA HIS A 200 2.83 -14.44 5.11
C HIS A 200 3.20 -15.91 4.89
N ALA A 201 4.13 -16.44 5.68
CA ALA A 201 4.55 -17.83 5.56
C ALA A 201 3.42 -18.83 5.83
N VAL A 202 2.60 -18.56 6.86
CA VAL A 202 1.36 -19.33 7.16
C VAL A 202 0.41 -19.31 5.96
N ALA A 203 0.10 -18.13 5.44
CA ALA A 203 -0.83 -17.97 4.32
C ALA A 203 -0.32 -18.62 3.02
N LEU A 204 1.00 -18.71 2.84
CA LEU A 204 1.65 -19.38 1.72
C LEU A 204 1.88 -20.88 1.95
N GLY A 205 1.41 -21.45 3.07
CA GLY A 205 1.58 -22.87 3.40
C GLY A 205 3.06 -23.30 3.59
N ARG A 206 3.87 -22.42 4.21
CA ARG A 206 5.33 -22.64 4.40
C ARG A 206 5.74 -22.90 5.85
N VAL A 207 4.81 -22.97 6.78
CA VAL A 207 4.95 -23.33 8.21
C VAL A 207 3.92 -24.33 8.61
#